data_b07a426dbf26507d927e1a169af34c61
#
_entry.id   b07a426dbf26507d927e1a169af34c61
#
_cell.length_a   1.000
_cell.length_b   1.000
_cell.length_c   1.000
_cell.angle_alpha   90.00
_cell.angle_beta   90.00
_cell.angle_gamma   90.00
#
_symmetry.space_group_name_H-M   'P 1'
#
loop_
_entity.id
_entity.type
_entity.pdbx_description
1 polymer ?
#
loop_
_entity_poly.entity_id
_entity_poly.type
_entity_poly.pdbx_seq_one_letter_code
_entity_poly.pdbx_strand_id
1 'polypeptide(L)'
;MVSGSQYVIVWEFQIKPGAEEAFVEKYGSIGVWARFFRGSEGYIRTELVRDIAVPQRFLTLDYWQSEDAFNDFRKQNLAEYQRLDKELEGLTQQETRLGAFWFSKG
;
A
#
# COMPACT_ATOMS: atom_id res chain seq x y z
N MET A 1 17.90 1.73 -17.75
CA MET A 1 16.60 1.94 -17.10
C MET A 1 15.51 2.03 -18.15
N VAL A 2 14.41 1.37 -17.92
CA VAL A 2 13.25 1.47 -18.81
C VAL A 2 12.47 2.73 -18.43
N SER A 3 12.44 3.68 -19.35
CA SER A 3 11.71 4.93 -19.12
C SER A 3 10.22 4.62 -18.92
N GLY A 4 9.64 5.20 -17.89
CA GLY A 4 8.22 5.02 -17.56
C GLY A 4 7.90 3.79 -16.72
N SER A 5 8.91 2.97 -16.39
CA SER A 5 8.70 1.84 -15.48
C SER A 5 8.56 2.36 -14.05
N GLN A 6 7.65 1.74 -13.32
CA GLN A 6 7.40 2.09 -11.91
C GLN A 6 7.51 0.83 -11.07
N TYR A 7 7.95 1.02 -9.83
CA TYR A 7 8.06 -0.07 -8.87
C TYR A 7 6.75 -0.15 -8.10
N VAL A 8 6.12 -1.31 -8.11
CA VAL A 8 4.80 -1.49 -7.50
C VAL A 8 4.88 -2.55 -6.41
N ILE A 9 4.47 -2.20 -5.20
CA ILE A 9 4.38 -3.16 -4.10
C ILE A 9 2.92 -3.54 -3.93
N VAL A 10 2.65 -4.83 -3.90
CA VAL A 10 1.28 -5.33 -3.77
C VAL A 10 1.11 -6.11 -2.48
N TRP A 11 0.12 -5.72 -1.69
CA TRP A 11 -0.27 -6.40 -0.47
C TRP A 11 -1.68 -6.92 -0.59
N GLU A 12 -1.94 -8.08 -0.01
CA GLU A 12 -3.26 -8.66 0.11
C GLU A 12 -3.72 -8.56 1.56
N PHE A 13 -4.99 -8.17 1.75
CA PHE A 13 -5.57 -8.06 3.09
C PHE A 13 -6.88 -8.82 3.16
N GLN A 14 -7.04 -9.58 4.25
CA GLN A 14 -8.34 -10.14 4.64
C GLN A 14 -8.87 -9.25 5.76
N ILE A 15 -10.00 -8.61 5.51
CA ILE A 15 -10.55 -7.60 6.41
C ILE A 15 -11.50 -8.25 7.40
N LYS A 16 -11.49 -7.78 8.65
CA LYS A 16 -12.46 -8.25 9.64
C LYS A 16 -13.87 -7.86 9.22
N PRO A 17 -14.87 -8.73 9.44
CA PRO A 17 -16.25 -8.36 9.14
C PRO A 17 -16.64 -7.07 9.85
N GLY A 18 -17.23 -6.13 9.10
CA GLY A 18 -17.63 -4.84 9.63
C GLY A 18 -16.55 -3.77 9.60
N ALA A 19 -15.31 -4.13 9.23
CA ALA A 19 -14.21 -3.16 9.17
C ALA A 19 -13.94 -2.62 7.77
N GLU A 20 -14.76 -3.00 6.78
CA GLU A 20 -14.50 -2.65 5.37
C GLU A 20 -14.44 -1.15 5.15
N GLU A 21 -15.40 -0.41 5.71
CA GLU A 21 -15.46 1.04 5.52
C GLU A 21 -14.26 1.75 6.15
N ALA A 22 -13.90 1.36 7.37
CA ALA A 22 -12.73 1.90 8.05
C ALA A 22 -11.45 1.55 7.28
N PHE A 23 -11.37 0.34 6.75
CA PHE A 23 -10.20 -0.08 5.98
C PHE A 23 -10.05 0.77 4.71
N VAL A 24 -11.12 0.97 3.95
CA VAL A 24 -11.08 1.79 2.73
C VAL A 24 -10.63 3.21 3.05
N GLU A 25 -11.12 3.78 4.15
CA GLU A 25 -10.74 5.11 4.59
C GLU A 25 -9.24 5.22 4.88
N LYS A 26 -8.64 4.18 5.47
CA LYS A 26 -7.23 4.22 5.87
C LYS A 26 -6.28 3.80 4.75
N TYR A 27 -6.70 2.87 3.91
CA TYR A 27 -5.82 2.23 2.92
C TYR A 27 -6.10 2.68 1.48
N GLY A 28 -7.11 3.50 1.24
CA GLY A 28 -7.45 3.97 -0.10
C GLY A 28 -6.46 4.99 -0.64
N SER A 29 -6.71 5.44 -1.86
CA SER A 29 -5.80 6.33 -2.60
C SER A 29 -5.57 7.68 -1.94
N ILE A 30 -6.46 8.09 -1.05
CA ILE A 30 -6.31 9.34 -0.27
C ILE A 30 -6.30 9.05 1.23
N GLY A 31 -6.05 7.81 1.61
CA GLY A 31 -6.06 7.38 3.01
C GLY A 31 -4.78 7.72 3.75
N VAL A 32 -4.69 7.20 4.98
CA VAL A 32 -3.59 7.51 5.90
C VAL A 32 -2.24 7.10 5.33
N TRP A 33 -2.16 5.89 4.75
CA TRP A 33 -0.90 5.40 4.19
C TRP A 33 -0.46 6.25 3.00
N ALA A 34 -1.39 6.57 2.09
CA ALA A 34 -1.08 7.39 0.92
C ALA A 34 -0.58 8.78 1.34
N ARG A 35 -1.24 9.38 2.33
CA ARG A 35 -0.82 10.68 2.84
C ARG A 35 0.57 10.63 3.47
N PHE A 36 0.87 9.54 4.19
CA PHE A 36 2.19 9.34 4.78
C PHE A 36 3.26 9.23 3.69
N PHE A 37 3.00 8.40 2.67
CA PHE A 37 3.95 8.18 1.57
C PHE A 37 4.21 9.45 0.74
N ARG A 38 3.25 10.37 0.70
CA ARG A 38 3.41 11.62 -0.04
C ARG A 38 4.54 12.49 0.46
N GLY A 39 5.08 12.20 1.62
CA GLY A 39 6.28 12.85 2.10
C GLY A 39 7.54 12.50 1.31
N SER A 40 7.48 11.51 0.44
CA SER A 40 8.60 11.10 -0.39
C SER A 40 8.42 11.60 -1.83
N GLU A 41 9.49 12.14 -2.40
CA GLU A 41 9.49 12.53 -3.82
C GLU A 41 9.35 11.34 -4.75
N GLY A 42 9.75 10.15 -4.29
CA GLY A 42 9.69 8.95 -5.12
C GLY A 42 8.35 8.24 -5.11
N TYR A 43 7.42 8.68 -4.27
CA TYR A 43 6.09 8.09 -4.23
C TYR A 43 5.23 8.61 -5.38
N ILE A 44 4.45 7.74 -6.00
CA ILE A 44 3.60 8.10 -7.12
C ILE A 44 2.12 8.09 -6.72
N ARG A 45 1.60 6.93 -6.33
CA ARG A 45 0.19 6.81 -5.95
C ARG A 45 -0.09 5.46 -5.29
N THR A 46 -1.25 5.35 -4.69
CA THR A 46 -1.79 4.09 -4.15
C THR A 46 -3.13 3.81 -4.79
N GLU A 47 -3.35 2.57 -5.16
CA GLU A 47 -4.64 2.08 -5.62
C GLU A 47 -5.12 1.00 -4.69
N LEU A 48 -6.42 0.99 -4.41
CA LEU A 48 -7.07 -0.03 -3.59
C LEU A 48 -8.11 -0.72 -4.46
N VAL A 49 -8.04 -2.05 -4.52
CA VAL A 49 -9.02 -2.84 -5.26
C VAL A 49 -9.63 -3.88 -4.35
N ARG A 50 -10.89 -4.22 -4.61
CA ARG A 50 -11.64 -5.17 -3.81
C ARG A 50 -11.99 -6.37 -4.68
N ASP A 51 -11.86 -7.57 -4.10
CA ASP A 51 -12.20 -8.81 -4.79
C ASP A 51 -13.72 -8.87 -5.03
N ILE A 52 -14.12 -9.15 -6.26
CA ILE A 52 -15.53 -9.25 -6.61
C ILE A 52 -16.17 -10.49 -5.96
N ALA A 53 -15.42 -11.58 -5.90
CA ALA A 53 -15.93 -12.86 -5.40
C ALA A 53 -15.84 -12.98 -3.87
N VAL A 54 -14.83 -12.36 -3.26
CA VAL A 54 -14.58 -12.41 -1.83
C VAL A 54 -14.58 -10.99 -1.28
N PRO A 55 -15.73 -10.48 -0.79
CA PRO A 55 -15.87 -9.06 -0.44
C PRO A 55 -14.93 -8.54 0.64
N GLN A 56 -14.35 -9.42 1.45
CA GLN A 56 -13.44 -9.01 2.52
C GLN A 56 -11.98 -9.07 2.10
N ARG A 57 -11.72 -9.40 0.84
CA ARG A 57 -10.38 -9.47 0.29
C ARG A 57 -10.08 -8.21 -0.51
N PHE A 58 -9.00 -7.52 -0.13
CA PHE A 58 -8.56 -6.29 -0.80
C PHE A 58 -7.09 -6.42 -1.20
N LEU A 59 -6.70 -5.70 -2.23
CA LEU A 59 -5.30 -5.52 -2.58
C LEU A 59 -4.98 -4.03 -2.56
N THR A 60 -3.80 -3.69 -2.03
CA THR A 60 -3.24 -2.36 -2.19
C THR A 60 -2.09 -2.43 -3.18
N LEU A 61 -2.02 -1.44 -4.05
CA LEU A 61 -0.93 -1.31 -5.01
C LEU A 61 -0.29 0.05 -4.77
N ASP A 62 0.95 0.04 -4.27
CA ASP A 62 1.69 1.26 -3.98
C ASP A 62 2.75 1.45 -5.06
N TYR A 63 2.66 2.56 -5.79
CA TYR A 63 3.52 2.85 -6.93
C TYR A 63 4.62 3.82 -6.52
N TRP A 64 5.86 3.45 -6.81
CA TRP A 64 7.05 4.24 -6.50
C TRP A 64 7.92 4.35 -7.75
N GLN A 65 8.75 5.40 -7.81
CA GLN A 65 9.66 5.58 -8.92
C GLN A 65 10.71 4.47 -9.00
N SER A 66 11.12 3.93 -7.84
CA SER A 66 12.10 2.87 -7.78
C SER A 66 12.02 2.14 -6.43
N GLU A 67 12.64 0.99 -6.37
CA GLU A 67 12.79 0.26 -5.11
C GLU A 67 13.58 1.07 -4.10
N ASP A 68 14.65 1.73 -4.55
CA ASP A 68 15.47 2.55 -3.67
C ASP A 68 14.67 3.68 -3.04
N ALA A 69 13.78 4.31 -3.82
CA ALA A 69 12.94 5.40 -3.30
C ALA A 69 12.07 4.91 -2.13
N PHE A 70 11.46 3.74 -2.28
CA PHE A 70 10.65 3.17 -1.22
C PHE A 70 11.51 2.79 -0.01
N ASN A 71 12.63 2.10 -0.24
CA ASN A 71 13.49 1.64 0.84
C ASN A 71 14.06 2.81 1.64
N ASP A 72 14.47 3.87 0.95
CA ASP A 72 15.00 5.07 1.60
C ASP A 72 13.93 5.75 2.44
N PHE A 73 12.72 5.87 1.92
CA PHE A 73 11.61 6.47 2.65
C PHE A 73 11.30 5.67 3.91
N ARG A 74 11.16 4.35 3.77
CA ARG A 74 10.85 3.46 4.89
C ARG A 74 11.93 3.54 5.96
N LYS A 75 13.20 3.56 5.55
CA LYS A 75 14.34 3.64 6.46
C LYS A 75 14.36 4.96 7.21
N GLN A 76 14.12 6.07 6.51
CA GLN A 76 14.13 7.39 7.10
C GLN A 76 12.94 7.66 8.01
N ASN A 77 11.85 6.93 7.82
CA ASN A 77 10.60 7.12 8.55
C ASN A 77 10.14 5.85 9.27
N LEU A 78 11.09 5.01 9.67
CA LEU A 78 10.79 3.68 10.20
C LEU A 78 9.88 3.72 11.43
N ALA A 79 10.13 4.63 12.36
CA ALA A 79 9.33 4.73 13.59
C ALA A 79 7.87 5.03 13.28
N GLU A 80 7.61 5.98 12.38
CA GLU A 80 6.25 6.33 11.98
C GLU A 80 5.60 5.21 11.18
N TYR A 81 6.38 4.56 10.31
CA TYR A 81 5.91 3.42 9.53
C TYR A 81 5.40 2.30 10.46
N GLN A 82 6.20 1.97 11.46
CA GLN A 82 5.85 0.91 12.43
C GLN A 82 4.67 1.33 13.30
N ARG A 83 4.59 2.61 13.67
CA ARG A 83 3.47 3.11 14.47
C ARG A 83 2.15 2.98 13.71
N LEU A 84 2.12 3.36 12.43
CA LEU A 84 0.93 3.22 11.60
C LEU A 84 0.54 1.76 11.40
N ASP A 85 1.53 0.92 11.13
CA ASP A 85 1.30 -0.51 10.93
C ASP A 85 0.63 -1.12 12.15
N LYS A 86 1.14 -0.82 13.32
CA LYS A 86 0.59 -1.32 14.57
C LYS A 86 -0.80 -0.75 14.87
N GLU A 87 -0.99 0.54 14.61
CA GLU A 87 -2.26 1.23 14.88
C GLU A 87 -3.39 0.64 14.03
N LEU A 88 -3.09 0.24 12.79
CA LEU A 88 -4.09 -0.20 11.84
C LEU A 88 -4.24 -1.72 11.75
N GLU A 89 -3.39 -2.48 12.44
CA GLU A 89 -3.44 -3.96 12.36
C GLU A 89 -4.76 -4.54 12.85
N GLY A 90 -5.50 -3.80 13.67
CA GLY A 90 -6.79 -4.26 14.19
C GLY A 90 -7.89 -4.36 13.14
N LEU A 91 -7.69 -3.78 11.96
CA LEU A 91 -8.69 -3.81 10.89
C LEU A 91 -8.64 -5.09 10.06
N THR A 92 -7.57 -5.86 10.16
CA THR A 92 -7.34 -7.00 9.28
C THR A 92 -7.22 -8.30 10.07
N GLN A 93 -7.62 -9.40 9.44
CA GLN A 93 -7.41 -10.74 9.96
C GLN A 93 -6.09 -11.30 9.45
N GLN A 94 -5.68 -10.90 8.25
CA GLN A 94 -4.47 -11.38 7.62
C GLN A 94 -3.94 -10.36 6.63
N GLU A 95 -2.61 -10.21 6.59
CA GLU A 95 -1.91 -9.36 5.64
C GLU A 95 -0.81 -10.18 5.00
N THR A 96 -0.72 -10.15 3.69
CA THR A 96 0.27 -10.91 2.95
C THR A 96 0.90 -10.03 1.90
N ARG A 97 2.24 -9.89 1.93
CA ARG A 97 2.95 -9.21 0.87
C ARG A 97 3.03 -10.16 -0.33
N LEU A 98 2.31 -9.82 -1.39
CA LEU A 98 2.33 -10.64 -2.60
C LEU A 98 3.63 -10.50 -3.38
N GLY A 99 4.22 -9.31 -3.34
CA GLY A 99 5.49 -9.09 -3.99
C GLY A 99 5.65 -7.67 -4.51
N ALA A 100 6.73 -7.48 -5.26
CA ALA A 100 7.00 -6.23 -5.94
C ALA A 100 7.08 -6.51 -7.44
N PHE A 101 6.60 -5.58 -8.23
CA PHE A 101 6.42 -5.76 -9.67
C PHE A 101 6.84 -4.50 -10.41
N TRP A 102 7.19 -4.64 -11.68
CA TRP A 102 7.37 -3.50 -12.55
C TRP A 102 6.06 -3.22 -13.26
N PHE A 103 5.58 -1.99 -13.15
CA PHE A 103 4.43 -1.56 -13.94
C PHE A 103 4.88 -1.42 -15.39
N SER A 104 4.31 -2.20 -16.28
CA SER A 104 4.64 -2.15 -17.69
C SER A 104 3.54 -1.43 -18.44
N LYS A 105 3.90 -0.33 -19.04
CA LYS A 105 2.93 0.55 -19.68
C LYS A 105 2.47 0.04 -21.05
N GLY A 106 3.14 -0.83 -21.60
CA GLY A 106 2.78 -1.27 -22.91
C GLY A 106 3.15 -2.63 -23.23
#